data_dfc41d93605e32a6482a4a69ebcb027b
#
_entry.id   dfc41d93605e32a6482a4a69ebcb027b
#
_cell.length_a   1.000
_cell.length_b   1.000
_cell.length_c   1.000
_cell.angle_alpha   90.00
_cell.angle_beta   90.00
_cell.angle_gamma   90.00
#
_symmetry.space_group_name_H-M   'P 1'
#
loop_
_entity.id
_entity.type
_entity.pdbx_description
1 polymer ?
#
loop_
_entity_poly.entity_id
_entity_poly.type
_entity_poly.pdbx_seq_one_letter_code
_entity_poly.pdbx_strand_id
1 'polypeptide(L)'
;MKNFILIFYTLIFISSCSKRINSNGSYYDFEVRCLGSELDGSVTLESYGRGRNYLDASTQAKKNAVSAVLFSGIKQGNSGCDRNAIVSEITRKNNVEFFATFFADKGPFLDYVDVSDERIVNKISRDSKKSKNIQQRKVIVNVNVLEIKLLMKKNKLI
;
A
#
# COMPACT_ATOMS: atom_id res chain seq x y z
N MET A 1 15.13 -29.34 -45.21
CA MET A 1 15.63 -29.33 -43.82
C MET A 1 16.03 -27.92 -43.34
N LYS A 2 16.64 -27.08 -44.19
CA LYS A 2 17.00 -25.69 -43.79
C LYS A 2 15.81 -24.80 -43.33
N ASN A 3 14.68 -24.92 -44.00
CA ASN A 3 13.49 -24.08 -43.70
C ASN A 3 12.76 -24.51 -42.43
N PHE A 4 12.91 -25.73 -41.96
CA PHE A 4 12.31 -26.20 -40.69
C PHE A 4 13.04 -25.66 -39.46
N ILE A 5 14.34 -25.44 -39.57
CA ILE A 5 15.18 -24.90 -38.48
C ILE A 5 14.87 -23.42 -38.29
N LEU A 6 14.58 -22.67 -39.35
CA LEU A 6 14.22 -21.25 -39.27
C LEU A 6 12.87 -21.02 -38.57
N ILE A 7 11.89 -21.89 -38.82
CA ILE A 7 10.56 -21.83 -38.17
C ILE A 7 10.67 -22.15 -36.68
N PHE A 8 11.54 -23.06 -36.29
CA PHE A 8 11.76 -23.40 -34.89
C PHE A 8 12.44 -22.26 -34.11
N TYR A 9 13.30 -21.48 -34.76
CA TYR A 9 13.99 -20.34 -34.13
C TYR A 9 13.05 -19.14 -33.88
N THR A 10 12.04 -18.95 -34.72
CA THR A 10 11.07 -17.86 -34.55
C THR A 10 10.04 -18.12 -33.44
N LEU A 11 9.78 -19.39 -33.07
CA LEU A 11 8.84 -19.75 -32.02
C LEU A 11 9.39 -19.50 -30.59
N ILE A 12 10.72 -19.37 -30.42
CA ILE A 12 11.35 -19.20 -29.11
C ILE A 12 11.25 -17.75 -28.62
N PHE A 13 11.01 -16.78 -29.49
CA PHE A 13 10.97 -15.36 -29.11
C PHE A 13 9.64 -14.85 -28.60
N ILE A 14 8.56 -15.63 -28.62
CA ILE A 14 7.23 -15.17 -28.16
C ILE A 14 6.91 -15.56 -26.71
N SER A 15 7.81 -16.19 -25.98
CA SER A 15 7.57 -16.63 -24.59
C SER A 15 8.13 -15.69 -23.54
N SER A 16 8.25 -14.40 -23.81
CA SER A 16 8.75 -13.47 -22.80
C SER A 16 7.92 -12.19 -22.75
N CYS A 17 6.85 -12.21 -22.00
CA CYS A 17 6.42 -11.11 -21.16
C CYS A 17 5.14 -11.47 -20.38
N SER A 18 5.23 -12.40 -19.48
CA SER A 18 4.29 -12.47 -18.38
C SER A 18 4.71 -11.44 -17.36
N LYS A 19 4.22 -10.20 -17.46
CA LYS A 19 4.20 -9.27 -16.35
C LYS A 19 3.36 -9.93 -15.27
N ARG A 20 4.00 -10.52 -14.28
CA ARG A 20 3.33 -10.82 -13.02
C ARG A 20 2.89 -9.49 -12.44
N ILE A 21 1.63 -9.17 -12.64
CA ILE A 21 0.91 -8.22 -11.81
C ILE A 21 0.94 -8.87 -10.44
N ASN A 22 1.85 -8.45 -9.59
CA ASN A 22 1.84 -8.84 -8.20
C ASN A 22 0.58 -8.23 -7.60
N SER A 23 -0.48 -9.01 -7.65
CA SER A 23 -1.77 -8.73 -7.09
C SER A 23 -1.63 -8.46 -5.59
N ASN A 24 -2.06 -7.35 -5.18
CA ASN A 24 -3.05 -7.00 -4.16
C ASN A 24 -3.19 -7.88 -2.87
N GLY A 25 -2.44 -8.92 -2.66
CA GLY A 25 -2.60 -9.81 -1.50
C GLY A 25 -1.95 -9.34 -0.21
N SER A 26 -1.04 -8.39 -0.27
CA SER A 26 -0.19 -8.04 0.88
C SER A 26 -0.66 -6.84 1.71
N TYR A 27 -1.78 -6.21 1.34
CA TYR A 27 -2.23 -5.00 2.03
C TYR A 27 -2.84 -5.23 3.42
N TYR A 28 -3.16 -6.47 3.79
CA TYR A 28 -3.93 -6.77 4.97
C TYR A 28 -3.15 -7.33 6.15
N ASP A 29 -1.88 -7.70 5.94
CA ASP A 29 -1.07 -8.36 6.98
C ASP A 29 -0.36 -7.39 7.93
N PHE A 30 -0.54 -6.08 7.76
CA PHE A 30 0.12 -5.11 8.62
C PHE A 30 -0.87 -4.39 9.50
N GLU A 31 -0.62 -4.50 10.79
CA GLU A 31 -1.32 -3.76 11.81
C GLU A 31 -1.07 -2.25 11.65
N VAL A 32 -2.15 -1.48 11.54
CA VAL A 32 -2.12 -0.02 11.57
C VAL A 32 -2.80 0.44 12.85
N ARG A 33 -2.11 1.32 13.60
CA ARG A 33 -2.58 1.82 14.90
C ARG A 33 -2.82 3.31 14.85
N CYS A 34 -3.95 3.75 15.41
CA CYS A 34 -4.23 5.15 15.62
C CYS A 34 -3.36 5.72 16.74
N LEU A 35 -2.65 6.79 16.47
CA LEU A 35 -1.94 7.58 17.49
C LEU A 35 -2.74 8.81 17.88
N GLY A 36 -3.51 9.40 16.97
CA GLY A 36 -4.34 10.56 17.21
C GLY A 36 -5.09 11.01 15.96
N SER A 37 -6.01 11.95 16.15
CA SER A 37 -6.69 12.68 15.07
C SER A 37 -6.47 14.17 15.29
N GLU A 38 -6.26 14.90 14.19
CA GLU A 38 -6.04 16.34 14.20
C GLU A 38 -7.35 17.08 13.87
N LEU A 39 -7.38 18.37 14.21
CA LEU A 39 -8.57 19.21 13.99
C LEU A 39 -8.86 19.47 12.48
N ASP A 40 -7.87 19.33 11.64
CA ASP A 40 -7.99 19.47 10.18
C ASP A 40 -8.61 18.24 9.49
N GLY A 41 -8.95 17.21 10.27
CA GLY A 41 -9.52 15.95 9.77
C GLY A 41 -8.47 14.95 9.28
N SER A 42 -7.19 15.21 9.55
CA SER A 42 -6.13 14.23 9.35
C SER A 42 -6.00 13.29 10.56
N VAL A 43 -5.37 12.14 10.34
CA VAL A 43 -5.10 11.16 11.39
C VAL A 43 -3.63 10.76 11.38
N THR A 44 -3.05 10.72 12.58
CA THR A 44 -1.68 10.23 12.79
C THR A 44 -1.71 8.74 13.09
N LEU A 45 -1.04 7.96 12.25
CA LEU A 45 -1.03 6.50 12.29
C LEU A 45 0.38 5.95 12.43
N GLU A 46 0.51 4.89 13.21
CA GLU A 46 1.67 4.00 13.20
C GLU A 46 1.41 2.90 12.17
N SER A 47 2.25 2.76 11.18
CA SER A 47 2.12 1.77 10.12
C SER A 47 3.44 1.05 9.86
N TYR A 48 3.34 -0.20 9.40
CA TYR A 48 4.49 -1.04 9.08
C TYR A 48 4.52 -1.33 7.59
N GLY A 49 5.73 -1.34 7.02
CA GLY A 49 5.94 -1.76 5.64
C GLY A 49 7.16 -2.67 5.51
N ARG A 50 7.14 -3.51 4.49
CA ARG A 50 8.26 -4.36 4.10
C ARG A 50 8.74 -3.97 2.71
N GLY A 51 10.05 -3.97 2.51
CA GLY A 51 10.64 -3.64 1.22
C GLY A 51 12.07 -4.14 1.10
N ARG A 52 12.64 -4.07 -0.10
CA ARG A 52 14.03 -4.44 -0.37
C ARG A 52 15.02 -3.46 0.26
N ASN A 53 14.61 -2.21 0.38
CA ASN A 53 15.39 -1.14 0.99
C ASN A 53 14.47 -0.27 1.87
N TYR A 54 15.07 0.75 2.49
CA TYR A 54 14.36 1.68 3.37
C TYR A 54 13.21 2.41 2.66
N LEU A 55 13.46 2.90 1.46
CA LEU A 55 12.47 3.68 0.70
C LEU A 55 11.27 2.82 0.31
N ASP A 56 11.53 1.60 -0.20
CA ASP A 56 10.46 0.64 -0.54
C ASP A 56 9.62 0.31 0.71
N ALA A 57 10.27 0.05 1.84
CA ALA A 57 9.58 -0.28 3.10
C ALA A 57 8.75 0.91 3.63
N SER A 58 9.28 2.14 3.54
CA SER A 58 8.56 3.36 3.94
C SER A 58 7.36 3.62 3.02
N THR A 59 7.54 3.50 1.71
CA THR A 59 6.44 3.64 0.74
C THR A 59 5.36 2.59 0.97
N GLN A 60 5.74 1.36 1.28
CA GLN A 60 4.78 0.30 1.61
C GLN A 60 4.01 0.61 2.91
N ALA A 61 4.68 1.16 3.93
CA ALA A 61 4.01 1.59 5.16
C ALA A 61 2.97 2.69 4.89
N LYS A 62 3.29 3.68 4.05
CA LYS A 62 2.34 4.71 3.59
C LYS A 62 1.13 4.08 2.88
N LYS A 63 1.37 3.16 1.94
CA LYS A 63 0.29 2.41 1.26
C LYS A 63 -0.60 1.69 2.25
N ASN A 64 -0.02 0.99 3.22
CA ASN A 64 -0.76 0.24 4.23
C ASN A 64 -1.62 1.16 5.09
N ALA A 65 -1.12 2.33 5.51
CA ALA A 65 -1.89 3.31 6.27
C ALA A 65 -3.11 3.83 5.49
N VAL A 66 -2.91 4.29 4.24
CA VAL A 66 -4.01 4.76 3.39
C VAL A 66 -5.00 3.65 3.07
N SER A 67 -4.50 2.43 2.81
CA SER A 67 -5.35 1.26 2.56
C SER A 67 -6.20 0.90 3.78
N ALA A 68 -5.65 0.98 4.99
CA ALA A 68 -6.39 0.73 6.22
C ALA A 68 -7.53 1.75 6.39
N VAL A 69 -7.26 3.04 6.18
CA VAL A 69 -8.29 4.10 6.21
C VAL A 69 -9.40 3.85 5.18
N LEU A 70 -9.03 3.47 3.96
CA LEU A 70 -10.00 3.27 2.88
C LEU A 70 -10.85 2.01 3.06
N PHE A 71 -10.24 0.87 3.42
CA PHE A 71 -10.88 -0.45 3.24
C PHE A 71 -11.12 -1.25 4.52
N SER A 72 -10.44 -0.93 5.62
CA SER A 72 -10.52 -1.73 6.84
C SER A 72 -11.06 -0.96 8.04
N GLY A 73 -10.90 0.36 8.04
CA GLY A 73 -10.99 1.18 9.24
C GLY A 73 -9.81 0.95 10.20
N ILE A 74 -9.60 1.85 11.13
CA ILE A 74 -8.51 1.78 12.10
C ILE A 74 -9.03 1.19 13.41
N LYS A 75 -8.74 -0.08 13.65
CA LYS A 75 -9.33 -0.85 14.77
C LYS A 75 -8.50 -0.78 16.05
N GLN A 76 -7.22 -0.42 15.94
CA GLN A 76 -6.28 -0.44 17.05
C GLN A 76 -5.75 0.96 17.39
N GLY A 77 -5.33 1.16 18.64
CA GLY A 77 -4.78 2.41 19.13
C GLY A 77 -5.83 3.31 19.77
N ASN A 78 -5.65 4.62 19.66
CA ASN A 78 -6.54 5.62 20.25
C ASN A 78 -7.93 5.63 19.61
N SER A 79 -8.95 6.00 20.38
CA SER A 79 -10.35 6.06 19.89
C SER A 79 -10.64 7.24 18.96
N GLY A 80 -9.69 8.14 18.74
CA GLY A 80 -9.86 9.32 17.89
C GLY A 80 -9.93 9.05 16.38
N CYS A 81 -9.51 7.86 15.92
CA CYS A 81 -9.60 7.50 14.51
C CYS A 81 -10.90 6.77 14.18
N ASP A 82 -11.41 6.99 12.97
CA ASP A 82 -12.60 6.30 12.48
C ASP A 82 -12.33 4.80 12.34
N ARG A 83 -13.19 3.99 12.96
CA ARG A 83 -13.09 2.53 12.94
C ARG A 83 -13.71 1.90 11.70
N ASN A 84 -14.48 2.67 10.96
CA ASN A 84 -15.16 2.20 9.77
C ASN A 84 -14.34 2.48 8.51
N ALA A 85 -14.39 1.56 7.56
CA ALA A 85 -13.85 1.75 6.23
C ALA A 85 -14.61 2.86 5.50
N ILE A 86 -13.91 3.68 4.73
CA ILE A 86 -14.52 4.74 3.90
C ILE A 86 -15.23 4.12 2.70
N VAL A 87 -14.61 3.10 2.09
CA VAL A 87 -15.10 2.44 0.87
C VAL A 87 -15.57 1.04 1.20
N SER A 88 -16.75 0.67 0.71
CA SER A 88 -17.28 -0.68 0.88
C SER A 88 -16.48 -1.72 0.08
N GLU A 89 -16.49 -2.96 0.54
CA GLU A 89 -15.83 -4.08 -0.16
C GLU A 89 -16.40 -4.29 -1.58
N ILE A 90 -17.71 -4.08 -1.76
CA ILE A 90 -18.39 -4.17 -3.06
C ILE A 90 -17.87 -3.08 -4.00
N THR A 91 -17.84 -1.82 -3.53
CA THR A 91 -17.32 -0.69 -4.32
C THR A 91 -15.87 -0.92 -4.70
N ARG A 92 -15.04 -1.40 -3.78
CA ARG A 92 -13.64 -1.72 -4.05
C ARG A 92 -13.49 -2.77 -5.15
N LYS A 93 -14.27 -3.86 -5.10
CA LYS A 93 -14.23 -4.93 -6.11
C LYS A 93 -14.68 -4.45 -7.49
N ASN A 94 -15.66 -3.57 -7.53
CA ASN A 94 -16.17 -3.05 -8.79
C ASN A 94 -15.27 -1.97 -9.43
N ASN A 95 -14.30 -1.43 -8.68
CA ASN A 95 -13.43 -0.35 -9.13
C ASN A 95 -11.93 -0.71 -9.00
N VAL A 96 -11.58 -1.95 -9.35
CA VAL A 96 -10.21 -2.48 -9.20
C VAL A 96 -9.19 -1.64 -9.96
N GLU A 97 -9.50 -1.19 -11.18
CA GLU A 97 -8.59 -0.40 -12.01
C GLU A 97 -8.28 0.97 -11.39
N PHE A 98 -9.31 1.64 -10.83
CA PHE A 98 -9.12 2.89 -10.13
C PHE A 98 -8.14 2.71 -8.96
N PHE A 99 -8.38 1.71 -8.10
CA PHE A 99 -7.53 1.48 -6.94
C PHE A 99 -6.14 0.95 -7.30
N ALA A 100 -6.00 0.19 -8.38
CA ALA A 100 -4.70 -0.23 -8.90
C ALA A 100 -3.87 0.99 -9.34
N THR A 101 -4.47 1.95 -10.03
CA THR A 101 -3.83 3.21 -10.43
C THR A 101 -3.55 4.10 -9.22
N PHE A 102 -4.51 4.23 -8.31
CA PHE A 102 -4.37 5.04 -7.10
C PHE A 102 -3.19 4.58 -6.23
N PHE A 103 -3.03 3.27 -6.05
CA PHE A 103 -1.95 2.65 -5.27
C PHE A 103 -0.73 2.24 -6.10
N ALA A 104 -0.61 2.65 -7.35
CA ALA A 104 0.57 2.39 -8.16
C ALA A 104 1.84 2.94 -7.51
N ASP A 105 3.00 2.49 -7.96
CA ASP A 105 4.26 3.10 -7.53
C ASP A 105 4.31 4.56 -8.00
N LYS A 106 4.56 5.47 -7.07
CA LYS A 106 4.42 6.92 -7.26
C LYS A 106 3.00 7.37 -7.63
N GLY A 107 1.98 6.57 -7.26
CA GLY A 107 0.58 6.88 -7.52
C GLY A 107 0.01 7.97 -6.61
N PRO A 108 -1.22 8.43 -6.92
CA PRO A 108 -1.87 9.56 -6.23
C PRO A 108 -2.06 9.40 -4.72
N PHE A 109 -2.01 8.18 -4.18
CA PHE A 109 -2.12 7.97 -2.73
C PHE A 109 -1.06 8.74 -1.94
N LEU A 110 0.09 9.03 -2.55
CA LEU A 110 1.18 9.77 -1.91
C LEU A 110 0.81 11.22 -1.59
N ASP A 111 -0.13 11.81 -2.30
CA ASP A 111 -0.59 13.18 -2.09
C ASP A 111 -1.44 13.30 -0.80
N TYR A 112 -1.87 12.18 -0.23
CA TYR A 112 -2.75 12.11 0.94
C TYR A 112 -2.05 11.57 2.20
N VAL A 113 -0.73 11.33 2.16
CA VAL A 113 0.01 10.74 3.27
C VAL A 113 1.41 11.32 3.39
N ASP A 114 1.67 11.96 4.53
CA ASP A 114 2.99 12.48 4.88
C ASP A 114 3.63 11.66 5.99
N VAL A 115 4.96 11.69 6.07
CA VAL A 115 5.71 11.12 7.18
C VAL A 115 5.83 12.17 8.28
N SER A 116 5.19 11.93 9.41
CA SER A 116 5.23 12.86 10.56
C SER A 116 6.53 12.73 11.36
N ASP A 117 7.10 11.53 11.42
CA ASP A 117 8.36 11.29 12.14
C ASP A 117 9.09 10.09 11.51
N GLU A 118 10.21 10.38 10.87
CA GLU A 118 11.16 9.36 10.39
C GLU A 118 12.05 8.86 11.52
N ARG A 119 11.52 8.68 12.73
CA ARG A 119 12.28 7.97 13.76
C ARG A 119 12.59 6.57 13.23
N ILE A 120 13.80 6.45 12.74
CA ILE A 120 14.44 5.18 12.43
C ILE A 120 14.46 4.40 13.75
N VAL A 121 13.39 3.65 13.99
CA VAL A 121 13.45 2.63 15.04
C VAL A 121 14.36 1.54 14.48
N ASN A 122 15.68 1.71 14.68
CA ASN A 122 16.70 0.70 14.49
C ASN A 122 16.52 -0.45 15.49
N LYS A 123 15.30 -0.96 15.62
CA LYS A 123 15.03 -2.21 16.28
C LYS A 123 15.04 -3.28 15.20
N ILE A 124 16.26 -3.74 14.87
CA ILE A 124 16.42 -5.05 14.27
C ILE A 124 15.73 -6.00 15.24
N SER A 125 14.53 -6.41 14.92
CA SER A 125 13.89 -7.52 15.62
C SER A 125 14.81 -8.72 15.43
N ARG A 126 15.47 -9.16 16.49
CA ARG A 126 16.37 -10.32 16.50
C ARG A 126 15.63 -11.64 16.19
N ASP A 127 14.31 -11.60 16.05
CA ASP A 127 13.46 -12.75 15.78
C ASP A 127 13.15 -12.98 14.30
N SER A 128 13.65 -12.13 13.37
CA SER A 128 13.51 -12.42 11.96
C SER A 128 14.49 -13.52 11.56
N LYS A 129 14.02 -14.75 11.43
CA LYS A 129 14.68 -15.78 10.62
C LYS A 129 15.12 -15.10 9.31
N LYS A 130 16.43 -15.02 9.12
CA LYS A 130 17.12 -14.38 8.01
C LYS A 130 16.49 -14.75 6.65
N SER A 131 15.57 -13.95 6.15
CA SER A 131 15.43 -13.77 4.72
C SER A 131 16.37 -12.62 4.33
N LYS A 132 17.39 -12.93 3.58
CA LYS A 132 18.59 -12.12 3.37
C LYS A 132 18.39 -10.70 2.80
N ASN A 133 17.17 -10.30 2.38
CA ASN A 133 16.97 -9.05 1.64
C ASN A 133 15.62 -8.33 1.90
N ILE A 134 14.92 -8.57 3.00
CA ILE A 134 13.67 -7.87 3.30
C ILE A 134 13.84 -7.03 4.56
N GLN A 135 13.64 -5.72 4.43
CA GLN A 135 13.61 -4.79 5.55
C GLN A 135 12.16 -4.54 5.97
N GLN A 136 11.89 -4.62 7.26
CA GLN A 136 10.63 -4.17 7.84
C GLN A 136 10.85 -2.83 8.53
N ARG A 137 9.93 -1.88 8.31
CA ARG A 137 9.99 -0.54 8.89
C ARG A 137 8.67 -0.18 9.55
N LYS A 138 8.78 0.45 10.70
CA LYS A 138 7.70 1.17 11.36
C LYS A 138 7.83 2.64 11.01
N VAL A 139 6.76 3.24 10.54
CA VAL A 139 6.70 4.65 10.14
C VAL A 139 5.49 5.30 10.78
N ILE A 140 5.66 6.51 11.29
CA ILE A 140 4.55 7.34 11.74
C ILE A 140 4.17 8.24 10.58
N VAL A 141 2.92 8.15 10.15
CA VAL A 141 2.39 8.89 9.01
C VAL A 141 1.17 9.71 9.43
N ASN A 142 1.01 10.85 8.78
CA ASN A 142 -0.21 11.64 8.84
C ASN A 142 -0.99 11.39 7.55
N VAL A 143 -2.27 10.97 7.66
CA VAL A 143 -3.15 10.69 6.54
C VAL A 143 -4.28 11.71 6.50
N ASN A 144 -4.42 12.44 5.40
CA ASN A 144 -5.48 13.42 5.20
C ASN A 144 -6.80 12.73 4.81
N VAL A 145 -7.54 12.29 5.83
CA VAL A 145 -8.79 11.53 5.66
C VAL A 145 -9.87 12.35 5.00
N LEU A 146 -9.91 13.67 5.27
CA LEU A 146 -10.91 14.56 4.69
C LEU A 146 -10.74 14.64 3.17
N GLU A 147 -9.54 14.89 2.70
CA GLU A 147 -9.26 14.96 1.26
C GLU A 147 -9.48 13.63 0.55
N ILE A 148 -9.12 12.51 1.19
CA ILE A 148 -9.43 11.17 0.68
C ILE A 148 -10.95 11.00 0.51
N LYS A 149 -11.75 11.38 1.51
CA LYS A 149 -13.22 11.31 1.42
C LYS A 149 -13.75 12.18 0.27
N LEU A 150 -13.21 13.38 0.08
CA LEU A 150 -13.58 14.26 -1.04
C LEU A 150 -13.23 13.63 -2.39
N LEU A 151 -12.05 13.04 -2.52
CA LEU A 151 -11.64 12.32 -3.73
C LEU A 151 -12.59 11.14 -4.03
N MET A 152 -12.91 10.33 -3.02
CA MET A 152 -13.83 9.19 -3.20
C MET A 152 -15.22 9.65 -3.64
N LYS A 153 -15.76 10.72 -3.05
CA LYS A 153 -17.05 11.34 -3.49
C LYS A 153 -16.98 11.84 -4.92
N LYS A 154 -15.92 12.56 -5.30
CA LYS A 154 -15.74 13.07 -6.67
C LYS A 154 -15.77 11.93 -7.70
N ASN A 155 -15.24 10.77 -7.35
CA ASN A 155 -15.24 9.59 -8.23
C ASN A 155 -16.46 8.68 -8.03
N LYS A 156 -17.48 9.08 -7.26
CA LYS A 156 -18.70 8.31 -6.97
C LYS A 156 -18.44 6.94 -6.35
N LEU A 157 -17.43 6.86 -5.50
CA LEU A 157 -17.03 5.63 -4.81
C LEU A 157 -17.63 5.52 -3.40
N ILE A 158 -18.22 6.61 -2.91
CA ILE A 158 -18.98 6.72 -1.66
C ILE A 158 -20.12 7.73 -1.83
#